data_b1f65295cf46ead906c58d9ec70c6761
#
_entry.id   b1f65295cf46ead906c58d9ec70c6761
#
_cell.length_a   1.000
_cell.length_b   1.000
_cell.length_c   1.000
_cell.angle_alpha   90.00
_cell.angle_beta   90.00
_cell.angle_gamma   90.00
#
_symmetry.space_group_name_H-M   'P 1'
#
loop_
_entity.id
_entity.type
_entity.pdbx_description
1 polymer ?
#
loop_
_entity_poly.entity_id
_entity_poly.type
_entity_poly.pdbx_seq_one_letter_code
_entity_poly.pdbx_strand_id
1 'polypeptide(L)'
;MKDYDNENIVSSQLKDNKWLEFYNYLFGLQYIQNKYELVSDNKTLEKLSPGERGALLLIFYLLLDLRDIPLVIDQPEDNLDNQSVASILVPFIQAAKKRRQIILVTHNPNLAVVADSDQIVHVKINKEERNLVEVKSGGIENTEINDSIVTILELSLIHI
;
A
#
# COMPACT_ATOMS: atom_id res chain seq x y z
N MET A 1 52.18 28.68 14.02
CA MET A 1 51.64 28.16 12.75
C MET A 1 52.23 26.77 12.62
N LYS A 2 51.44 25.73 12.95
CA LYS A 2 51.90 24.33 12.82
C LYS A 2 51.63 23.92 11.39
N ASP A 3 52.71 23.73 10.63
CA ASP A 3 52.64 23.05 9.32
C ASP A 3 52.16 21.64 9.56
N TYR A 4 50.93 21.39 9.13
CA TYR A 4 50.42 20.05 9.02
C TYR A 4 51.01 19.45 7.74
N ASP A 5 51.98 18.58 7.92
CA ASP A 5 52.54 17.71 6.89
C ASP A 5 51.45 16.74 6.45
N ASN A 6 50.54 17.21 5.57
CA ASN A 6 49.38 16.44 5.10
C ASN A 6 49.75 15.26 4.19
N GLU A 7 51.02 15.22 3.71
CA GLU A 7 51.45 14.16 2.78
C GLU A 7 51.64 12.79 3.45
N ASN A 8 51.82 12.76 4.77
CA ASN A 8 52.10 11.50 5.48
C ASN A 8 50.87 10.80 6.07
N ILE A 9 49.69 11.45 6.13
CA ILE A 9 48.55 10.89 6.83
C ILE A 9 47.92 9.77 6.02
N VAL A 10 47.76 9.93 4.72
CA VAL A 10 47.13 8.92 3.86
C VAL A 10 48.09 7.74 3.62
N SER A 11 49.36 8.04 3.38
CA SER A 11 50.38 7.00 3.17
C SER A 11 50.60 6.11 4.39
N SER A 12 50.49 6.66 5.61
CA SER A 12 50.64 5.89 6.85
C SER A 12 49.44 4.95 7.15
N GLN A 13 48.30 5.23 6.57
CA GLN A 13 47.07 4.41 6.74
C GLN A 13 46.89 3.36 5.65
N LEU A 14 47.57 3.51 4.51
CA LEU A 14 47.54 2.54 3.42
C LEU A 14 48.49 1.38 3.70
N LYS A 15 47.92 0.15 3.85
CA LYS A 15 48.73 -1.07 3.99
C LYS A 15 49.30 -1.47 2.63
N ASP A 16 50.60 -1.83 2.62
CA ASP A 16 51.24 -2.58 1.54
C ASP A 16 51.11 -1.95 0.12
N ASN A 17 51.44 -0.66 -0.04
CA ASN A 17 51.42 0.01 -1.36
C ASN A 17 50.13 -0.11 -2.17
N LYS A 18 48.99 -0.21 -1.52
CA LYS A 18 47.67 -0.33 -2.16
C LYS A 18 47.11 0.98 -2.76
N TRP A 19 47.99 1.81 -3.29
CA TRP A 19 47.63 3.09 -3.90
C TRP A 19 46.66 2.95 -5.06
N LEU A 20 46.82 1.91 -5.90
CA LEU A 20 45.95 1.67 -7.03
C LEU A 20 44.55 1.31 -6.57
N GLU A 21 44.41 0.46 -5.55
CA GLU A 21 43.11 0.12 -4.97
C GLU A 21 42.46 1.35 -4.33
N PHE A 22 43.23 2.17 -3.63
CA PHE A 22 42.74 3.40 -3.03
C PHE A 22 42.24 4.40 -4.10
N TYR A 23 43.00 4.62 -5.17
CA TYR A 23 42.57 5.50 -6.26
C TYR A 23 41.33 4.93 -7.00
N ASN A 24 41.30 3.64 -7.26
CA ASN A 24 40.13 2.99 -7.88
C ASN A 24 38.90 3.13 -7.00
N TYR A 25 39.02 2.99 -5.69
CA TYR A 25 37.91 3.22 -4.76
C TYR A 25 37.50 4.70 -4.76
N LEU A 26 38.46 5.62 -4.63
CA LEU A 26 38.18 7.06 -4.53
C LEU A 26 37.55 7.62 -5.82
N PHE A 27 38.14 7.31 -6.97
CA PHE A 27 37.67 7.82 -8.26
C PHE A 27 36.66 6.94 -8.96
N GLY A 28 36.55 5.66 -8.57
CA GLY A 28 35.49 4.74 -9.06
C GLY A 28 34.13 5.04 -8.48
N LEU A 29 34.03 5.93 -7.47
CA LEU A 29 32.78 6.39 -6.85
C LEU A 29 31.87 5.23 -6.37
N GLN A 30 32.43 4.04 -6.15
CA GLN A 30 31.68 2.84 -5.72
C GLN A 30 31.07 2.97 -4.33
N TYR A 31 31.52 3.95 -3.53
CA TYR A 31 30.97 4.29 -2.22
C TYR A 31 29.72 5.19 -2.32
N ILE A 32 29.44 5.74 -3.50
CA ILE A 32 28.23 6.53 -3.75
C ILE A 32 27.16 5.57 -4.21
N GLN A 33 26.15 5.38 -3.37
CA GLN A 33 24.96 4.58 -3.70
C GLN A 33 23.77 5.49 -3.82
N ASN A 34 22.97 5.29 -4.86
CA ASN A 34 21.68 5.96 -4.99
C ASN A 34 20.73 5.38 -3.95
N LYS A 35 20.19 6.23 -3.09
CA LYS A 35 19.12 5.87 -2.16
C LYS A 35 17.79 6.37 -2.71
N TYR A 36 16.89 5.43 -3.02
CA TYR A 36 15.53 5.76 -3.42
C TYR A 36 14.61 5.64 -2.21
N GLU A 37 13.77 6.63 -2.01
CA GLU A 37 12.79 6.64 -0.92
C GLU A 37 11.40 6.94 -1.48
N LEU A 38 10.39 6.22 -0.97
CA LEU A 38 9.00 6.57 -1.18
C LEU A 38 8.63 7.67 -0.17
N VAL A 39 8.11 8.77 -0.71
CA VAL A 39 7.69 9.93 0.08
C VAL A 39 6.23 10.24 -0.24
N SER A 40 5.40 10.42 0.77
CA SER A 40 4.02 10.90 0.67
C SER A 40 3.83 12.08 1.62
N ASP A 41 3.30 13.20 1.12
CA ASP A 41 3.09 14.42 1.91
C ASP A 41 4.33 14.86 2.72
N ASN A 42 5.51 14.82 2.10
CA ASN A 42 6.81 15.11 2.73
C ASN A 42 7.20 14.18 3.89
N LYS A 43 6.52 13.04 4.06
CA LYS A 43 6.89 12.01 5.02
C LYS A 43 7.53 10.83 4.31
N THR A 44 8.65 10.33 4.82
CA THR A 44 9.26 9.07 4.38
C THR A 44 8.43 7.89 4.86
N LEU A 45 8.54 6.74 4.21
CA LEU A 45 7.81 5.51 4.55
C LEU A 45 7.91 5.14 6.05
N GLU A 46 9.05 5.41 6.67
CA GLU A 46 9.30 5.13 8.10
C GLU A 46 8.46 5.98 9.04
N LYS A 47 8.07 7.19 8.61
CA LYS A 47 7.28 8.15 9.39
C LYS A 47 5.77 8.01 9.21
N LEU A 48 5.34 7.14 8.30
CA LEU A 48 3.93 6.84 8.07
C LEU A 48 3.42 5.85 9.11
N SER A 49 2.13 5.97 9.47
CA SER A 49 1.42 4.94 10.24
C SER A 49 1.40 3.60 9.49
N PRO A 50 1.16 2.47 10.16
CA PRO A 50 1.07 1.17 9.49
C PRO A 50 0.04 1.16 8.35
N GLY A 51 -1.14 1.77 8.54
CA GLY A 51 -2.18 1.87 7.52
C GLY A 51 -1.78 2.74 6.34
N GLU A 52 -1.29 3.97 6.59
CA GLU A 52 -0.79 4.86 5.53
C GLU A 52 0.32 4.20 4.71
N ARG A 53 1.21 3.43 5.37
CA ARG A 53 2.27 2.69 4.72
C ARG A 53 1.72 1.58 3.82
N GLY A 54 0.74 0.80 4.33
CA GLY A 54 0.07 -0.25 3.57
C GLY A 54 -0.65 0.31 2.33
N ALA A 55 -1.39 1.40 2.49
CA ALA A 55 -2.07 2.09 1.39
C ALA A 55 -1.08 2.61 0.35
N LEU A 56 0.00 3.26 0.77
CA LEU A 56 1.03 3.78 -0.15
C LEU A 56 1.69 2.65 -0.95
N LEU A 57 2.01 1.54 -0.30
CA LEU A 57 2.59 0.38 -0.98
C LEU A 57 1.60 -0.27 -1.96
N LEU A 58 0.32 -0.37 -1.60
CA LEU A 58 -0.72 -0.87 -2.51
C LEU A 58 -0.88 0.04 -3.72
N ILE A 59 -0.94 1.36 -3.51
CA ILE A 59 -1.01 2.35 -4.59
C ILE A 59 0.20 2.22 -5.50
N PHE A 60 1.40 2.15 -4.93
CA PHE A 60 2.64 1.97 -5.68
C PHE A 60 2.61 0.70 -6.53
N TYR A 61 2.12 -0.42 -5.96
CA TYR A 61 1.91 -1.66 -6.70
C TYR A 61 0.90 -1.48 -7.85
N LEU A 62 -0.25 -0.85 -7.59
CA LEU A 62 -1.30 -0.62 -8.61
C LEU A 62 -0.82 0.27 -9.76
N LEU A 63 0.09 1.20 -9.48
CA LEU A 63 0.69 2.09 -10.49
C LEU A 63 1.75 1.38 -11.34
N LEU A 64 2.56 0.52 -10.75
CA LEU A 64 3.68 -0.13 -11.43
C LEU A 64 3.26 -1.41 -12.16
N ASP A 65 2.33 -2.17 -11.59
CA ASP A 65 1.89 -3.41 -12.21
C ASP A 65 0.89 -3.15 -13.35
N LEU A 66 1.38 -3.14 -14.56
CA LEU A 66 0.61 -2.90 -15.78
C LEU A 66 -0.03 -4.16 -16.38
N ARG A 67 0.15 -5.32 -15.75
CA ARG A 67 -0.45 -6.58 -16.22
C ARG A 67 -1.98 -6.53 -16.09
N ASP A 68 -2.68 -7.21 -16.97
CA ASP A 68 -4.14 -7.30 -17.02
C ASP A 68 -4.71 -8.52 -16.26
N ILE A 69 -3.87 -9.19 -15.45
CA ILE A 69 -4.29 -10.32 -14.63
C ILE A 69 -5.21 -9.86 -13.48
N PRO A 70 -6.19 -10.69 -13.08
CA PRO A 70 -7.03 -10.41 -11.93
C PRO A 70 -6.22 -10.16 -10.66
N LEU A 71 -6.64 -9.19 -9.86
CA LEU A 71 -6.01 -8.83 -8.59
C LEU A 71 -7.00 -9.00 -7.45
N VAL A 72 -6.61 -9.75 -6.42
CA VAL A 72 -7.34 -9.88 -5.16
C VAL A 72 -6.69 -8.98 -4.12
N ILE A 73 -7.49 -8.12 -3.51
CA ILE A 73 -7.07 -7.18 -2.46
C ILE A 73 -7.90 -7.50 -1.21
N ASP A 74 -7.23 -7.90 -0.15
CA ASP A 74 -7.87 -8.27 1.11
C ASP A 74 -7.70 -7.16 2.14
N GLN A 75 -8.83 -6.64 2.62
CA GLN A 75 -8.95 -5.62 3.68
C GLN A 75 -7.97 -4.43 3.52
N PRO A 76 -7.97 -3.74 2.36
CA PRO A 76 -7.04 -2.64 2.13
C PRO A 76 -7.30 -1.42 3.02
N GLU A 77 -8.47 -1.37 3.65
CA GLU A 77 -8.88 -0.32 4.58
C GLU A 77 -8.33 -0.50 6.00
N ASP A 78 -7.73 -1.63 6.33
CA ASP A 78 -7.23 -1.89 7.67
C ASP A 78 -6.26 -0.81 8.13
N ASN A 79 -6.53 -0.26 9.33
CA ASN A 79 -5.79 0.83 9.95
C ASN A 79 -5.82 2.18 9.19
N LEU A 80 -6.76 2.36 8.26
CA LEU A 80 -7.06 3.62 7.61
C LEU A 80 -8.40 4.16 8.12
N ASP A 81 -8.50 5.48 8.25
CA ASP A 81 -9.79 6.12 8.45
C ASP A 81 -10.60 6.19 7.14
N ASN A 82 -11.93 6.29 7.25
CA ASN A 82 -12.82 6.32 6.09
C ASN A 82 -12.52 7.42 5.09
N GLN A 83 -12.01 8.56 5.55
CA GLN A 83 -11.65 9.67 4.68
C GLN A 83 -10.40 9.34 3.86
N SER A 84 -9.38 8.77 4.49
CA SER A 84 -8.16 8.31 3.81
C SER A 84 -8.46 7.18 2.81
N VAL A 85 -9.34 6.24 3.15
CA VAL A 85 -9.81 5.21 2.22
C VAL A 85 -10.44 5.86 0.98
N ALA A 86 -11.39 6.75 1.16
CA ALA A 86 -12.12 7.38 0.06
C ALA A 86 -11.24 8.31 -0.80
N SER A 87 -10.37 9.11 -0.18
CA SER A 87 -9.58 10.12 -0.88
C SER A 87 -8.29 9.59 -1.49
N ILE A 88 -7.69 8.58 -0.88
CA ILE A 88 -6.38 8.06 -1.29
C ILE A 88 -6.52 6.75 -2.06
N LEU A 89 -7.22 5.75 -1.50
CA LEU A 89 -7.21 4.39 -2.04
C LEU A 89 -8.18 4.21 -3.21
N VAL A 90 -9.41 4.70 -3.08
CA VAL A 90 -10.49 4.49 -4.06
C VAL A 90 -10.13 4.97 -5.47
N PRO A 91 -9.54 6.16 -5.69
CA PRO A 91 -9.19 6.62 -7.04
C PRO A 91 -8.24 5.66 -7.78
N PHE A 92 -7.30 5.03 -7.06
CA PHE A 92 -6.38 4.08 -7.67
C PHE A 92 -7.02 2.73 -7.96
N ILE A 93 -7.93 2.25 -7.10
CA ILE A 93 -8.75 1.05 -7.37
C ILE A 93 -9.62 1.28 -8.61
N GLN A 94 -10.32 2.41 -8.69
CA GLN A 94 -11.14 2.78 -9.86
C GLN A 94 -10.33 2.92 -11.15
N ALA A 95 -9.10 3.42 -11.07
CA ALA A 95 -8.20 3.48 -12.22
C ALA A 95 -7.74 2.08 -12.65
N ALA A 96 -7.43 1.21 -11.69
CA ALA A 96 -6.97 -0.15 -11.96
C ALA A 96 -8.08 -1.05 -12.53
N LYS A 97 -9.35 -0.91 -12.05
CA LYS A 97 -10.49 -1.70 -12.54
C LYS A 97 -10.78 -1.49 -14.03
N LYS A 98 -10.37 -0.37 -14.62
CA LYS A 98 -10.50 -0.11 -16.07
C LYS A 98 -9.62 -1.01 -16.93
N ARG A 99 -8.59 -1.61 -16.36
CA ARG A 99 -7.59 -2.41 -17.07
C ARG A 99 -7.68 -3.90 -16.73
N ARG A 100 -8.09 -4.23 -15.50
CA ARG A 100 -8.12 -5.62 -15.01
C ARG A 100 -9.26 -5.82 -14.01
N GLN A 101 -9.63 -7.06 -13.81
CA GLN A 101 -10.56 -7.45 -12.75
C GLN A 101 -9.94 -7.20 -11.39
N ILE A 102 -10.68 -6.50 -10.51
CA ILE A 102 -10.33 -6.33 -9.10
C ILE A 102 -11.34 -7.10 -8.27
N ILE A 103 -10.86 -7.95 -7.38
CA ILE A 103 -11.66 -8.65 -6.37
C ILE A 103 -11.27 -8.06 -5.02
N LEU A 104 -12.19 -7.33 -4.42
CA LEU A 104 -11.97 -6.64 -3.16
C LEU A 104 -12.70 -7.40 -2.04
N VAL A 105 -11.94 -7.83 -1.03
CA VAL A 105 -12.49 -8.39 0.20
C VAL A 105 -12.45 -7.29 1.26
N THR A 106 -13.60 -6.95 1.84
CA THR A 106 -13.71 -5.84 2.79
C THR A 106 -14.84 -6.09 3.79
N HIS A 107 -14.68 -5.60 4.99
CA HIS A 107 -15.74 -5.49 5.98
C HIS A 107 -16.37 -4.08 6.02
N ASN A 108 -15.85 -3.16 5.20
CA ASN A 108 -16.36 -1.79 5.10
C ASN A 108 -17.28 -1.64 3.87
N PRO A 109 -18.61 -1.62 4.04
CA PRO A 109 -19.55 -1.51 2.92
C PRO A 109 -19.42 -0.17 2.18
N ASN A 110 -18.93 0.90 2.83
CA ASN A 110 -18.66 2.16 2.16
C ASN A 110 -17.64 2.00 1.04
N LEU A 111 -16.63 1.17 1.26
CA LEU A 111 -15.59 0.95 0.24
C LEU A 111 -16.18 0.31 -1.02
N ALA A 112 -17.08 -0.66 -0.87
CA ALA A 112 -17.75 -1.29 -2.01
C ALA A 112 -18.58 -0.29 -2.84
N VAL A 113 -19.29 0.64 -2.17
CA VAL A 113 -20.10 1.68 -2.82
C VAL A 113 -19.21 2.73 -3.49
N VAL A 114 -18.25 3.29 -2.76
CA VAL A 114 -17.40 4.38 -3.25
C VAL A 114 -16.42 3.91 -4.34
N ALA A 115 -15.97 2.63 -4.29
CA ALA A 115 -15.17 2.04 -5.36
C ALA A 115 -15.98 1.74 -6.64
N ASP A 116 -17.30 1.99 -6.63
CA ASP A 116 -18.17 1.75 -7.77
C ASP A 116 -18.10 0.28 -8.24
N SER A 117 -18.42 -0.64 -7.32
CA SER A 117 -18.32 -2.07 -7.57
C SER A 117 -19.40 -2.55 -8.52
N ASP A 118 -19.00 -3.27 -9.58
CA ASP A 118 -19.94 -3.82 -10.58
C ASP A 118 -20.76 -4.99 -10.01
N GLN A 119 -20.17 -5.72 -9.05
CA GLN A 119 -20.82 -6.83 -8.36
C GLN A 119 -20.41 -6.88 -6.90
N ILE A 120 -21.35 -7.15 -6.04
CA ILE A 120 -21.16 -7.33 -4.60
C ILE A 120 -21.53 -8.75 -4.23
N VAL A 121 -20.69 -9.39 -3.43
CA VAL A 121 -20.95 -10.71 -2.84
C VAL A 121 -21.01 -10.53 -1.33
N HIS A 122 -22.22 -10.60 -0.78
CA HIS A 122 -22.44 -10.52 0.66
C HIS A 122 -22.39 -11.92 1.26
N VAL A 123 -21.50 -12.12 2.21
CA VAL A 123 -21.30 -13.39 2.93
C VAL A 123 -21.70 -13.20 4.39
N LYS A 124 -22.66 -14.01 4.86
CA LYS A 124 -23.12 -14.01 6.25
C LYS A 124 -22.99 -15.40 6.86
N ILE A 125 -22.57 -15.47 8.11
CA ILE A 125 -22.53 -16.72 8.88
C ILE A 125 -23.69 -16.72 9.87
N ASN A 126 -24.61 -17.67 9.71
CA ASN A 126 -25.70 -17.91 10.63
C ASN A 126 -25.19 -18.83 11.77
N LYS A 127 -24.88 -18.23 12.92
CA LYS A 127 -24.36 -18.96 14.09
C LYS A 127 -25.41 -19.86 14.75
N GLU A 128 -26.71 -19.52 14.60
CA GLU A 128 -27.81 -20.28 15.17
C GLU A 128 -28.07 -21.58 14.42
N GLU A 129 -27.77 -21.62 13.13
CA GLU A 129 -27.94 -22.77 12.24
C GLU A 129 -26.59 -23.46 11.94
N ARG A 130 -25.87 -23.90 12.97
CA ARG A 130 -24.62 -24.65 12.85
C ARG A 130 -23.53 -23.96 12.00
N ASN A 131 -23.46 -22.61 12.06
CA ASN A 131 -22.55 -21.81 11.26
C ASN A 131 -22.80 -21.96 9.74
N LEU A 132 -24.04 -22.05 9.32
CA LEU A 132 -24.37 -22.07 7.90
C LEU A 132 -23.92 -20.76 7.24
N VAL A 133 -23.22 -20.90 6.12
CA VAL A 133 -22.76 -19.77 5.32
C VAL A 133 -23.83 -19.43 4.28
N GLU A 134 -24.39 -18.24 4.37
CA GLU A 134 -25.30 -17.69 3.37
C GLU A 134 -24.51 -16.74 2.46
N VAL A 135 -24.72 -16.89 1.15
CA VAL A 135 -24.06 -16.05 0.15
C VAL A 135 -25.13 -15.43 -0.74
N LYS A 136 -25.13 -14.10 -0.84
CA LYS A 136 -25.97 -13.33 -1.77
C LYS A 136 -25.06 -12.53 -2.69
N SER A 137 -25.41 -12.46 -3.99
CA SER A 137 -24.61 -11.71 -4.96
C SER A 137 -25.49 -10.95 -5.93
N GLY A 138 -25.03 -9.76 -6.33
CA GLY A 138 -25.74 -8.91 -7.29
C GLY A 138 -25.06 -7.56 -7.45
N GLY A 139 -25.56 -6.75 -8.37
CA GLY A 139 -25.19 -5.33 -8.46
C GLY A 139 -25.79 -4.52 -7.32
N ILE A 140 -25.34 -3.28 -7.17
CA ILE A 140 -25.83 -2.36 -6.12
C ILE A 140 -27.34 -2.01 -6.33
N GLU A 141 -27.84 -2.13 -7.56
CA GLU A 141 -29.23 -1.90 -7.90
C GLU A 141 -30.18 -3.04 -7.43
N ASN A 142 -29.61 -4.18 -7.07
CA ASN A 142 -30.38 -5.29 -6.52
C ASN A 142 -30.85 -4.93 -5.12
N THR A 143 -32.17 -4.96 -4.90
CA THR A 143 -32.80 -4.56 -3.63
C THR A 143 -32.25 -5.34 -2.44
N GLU A 144 -32.07 -6.67 -2.57
CA GLU A 144 -31.56 -7.50 -1.48
C GLU A 144 -30.12 -7.18 -1.10
N ILE A 145 -29.29 -6.82 -2.10
CA ILE A 145 -27.89 -6.40 -1.88
C ILE A 145 -27.87 -5.02 -1.24
N ASN A 146 -28.68 -4.09 -1.75
CA ASN A 146 -28.77 -2.73 -1.21
C ASN A 146 -29.24 -2.77 0.25
N ASP A 147 -30.30 -3.51 0.58
CA ASP A 147 -30.80 -3.68 1.95
C ASP A 147 -29.70 -4.28 2.87
N SER A 148 -28.91 -5.21 2.36
CA SER A 148 -27.81 -5.81 3.10
C SER A 148 -26.72 -4.77 3.39
N ILE A 149 -26.36 -3.93 2.43
CA ILE A 149 -25.38 -2.85 2.59
C ILE A 149 -25.86 -1.82 3.62
N VAL A 150 -27.11 -1.36 3.48
CA VAL A 150 -27.74 -0.40 4.41
C VAL A 150 -27.75 -0.95 5.83
N THR A 151 -28.16 -2.21 6.00
CA THR A 151 -28.18 -2.87 7.32
C THR A 151 -26.80 -2.89 7.97
N ILE A 152 -25.73 -3.21 7.21
CA ILE A 152 -24.36 -3.23 7.74
C ILE A 152 -23.89 -1.81 8.09
N LEU A 153 -24.22 -0.80 7.26
CA LEU A 153 -23.90 0.60 7.52
C LEU A 153 -24.59 1.12 8.79
N GLU A 154 -25.88 0.82 8.97
CA GLU A 154 -26.61 1.22 10.16
C GLU A 154 -26.05 0.55 11.43
N LEU A 155 -25.76 -0.75 11.38
CA LEU A 155 -25.15 -1.46 12.51
C LEU A 155 -23.78 -0.90 12.88
N SER A 156 -22.99 -0.45 11.93
CA SER A 156 -21.68 0.17 12.17
C SER A 156 -21.80 1.55 12.85
N LEU A 157 -22.90 2.28 12.63
CA LEU A 157 -23.17 3.57 13.27
C LEU A 157 -23.66 3.45 14.73
N ILE A 158 -24.23 2.30 15.11
CA ILE A 158 -24.74 2.07 16.48
C ILE A 158 -23.60 1.73 17.45
N HIS A 159 -22.43 1.38 16.96
CA HIS A 159 -21.25 1.02 17.76
C HIS A 159 -20.24 2.18 17.98
N ILE A 160 -20.63 3.41 17.67
CA ILE A 160 -19.92 4.64 18.03
C ILE A 160 -20.66 5.27 19.23
#